data_f001dcd320df6c1408620b2e0ce0405f
#
_entry.id   f001dcd320df6c1408620b2e0ce0405f
#
_cell.length_a   1.000
_cell.length_b   1.000
_cell.length_c   1.000
_cell.angle_alpha   90.00
_cell.angle_beta   90.00
_cell.angle_gamma   90.00
#
_symmetry.space_group_name_H-M   'P 1'
#
loop_
_entity.id
_entity.type
_entity.pdbx_description
1 polymer ?
#
loop_
_entity_poly.entity_id
_entity_poly.type
_entity_poly.pdbx_seq_one_letter_code
_entity_poly.pdbx_strand_id
1 'polypeptide(L)'
;MKIHLLVRRCMVLLMLILSAQFALAQSATSVLDKTAEKFKAAGGVKASFTMDAGAGPSSGVIKLQGNKFTIDIGGTYVVWFDGKDMWSYLKDNDEVNITNPTKSEIAKMNPYAFVDLYKKGYEVKMGKSTAKYYEVILKAKDKSSSLQNVKLHINKVNYQPIMIDMSSPKTANKIKINSYQTNLNFDPSTFVFNKKAYPSVEVIDLR
;
A
#
# COMPACT_ATOMS: atom_id res chain seq x y z
N MET A 1 -37.82 -18.81 -47.60
CA MET A 1 -37.24 -17.45 -47.55
C MET A 1 -37.34 -16.75 -46.19
N LYS A 2 -38.45 -16.84 -45.44
CA LYS A 2 -38.64 -16.19 -44.12
C LYS A 2 -37.80 -16.79 -43.00
N ILE A 3 -37.51 -18.08 -42.99
CA ILE A 3 -36.75 -18.76 -41.93
C ILE A 3 -35.27 -18.33 -41.93
N HIS A 4 -34.62 -18.18 -43.11
CA HIS A 4 -33.24 -17.71 -43.21
C HIS A 4 -33.06 -16.28 -42.71
N LEU A 5 -34.08 -15.44 -42.91
CA LEU A 5 -34.04 -14.06 -42.41
C LEU A 5 -34.14 -14.00 -40.88
N LEU A 6 -34.94 -14.89 -40.30
CA LEU A 6 -35.09 -15.01 -38.84
C LEU A 6 -33.81 -15.51 -38.18
N VAL A 7 -33.24 -16.58 -38.69
CA VAL A 7 -31.97 -17.14 -38.19
C VAL A 7 -30.82 -16.12 -38.30
N ARG A 8 -30.76 -15.35 -39.37
CA ARG A 8 -29.75 -14.32 -39.57
C ARG A 8 -29.92 -13.17 -38.58
N ARG A 9 -31.17 -12.76 -38.25
CA ARG A 9 -31.46 -11.77 -37.23
C ARG A 9 -31.13 -12.24 -35.82
N CYS A 10 -31.44 -13.50 -35.48
CA CYS A 10 -31.07 -14.10 -34.21
C CYS A 10 -29.54 -14.23 -34.02
N MET A 11 -28.81 -14.57 -35.10
CA MET A 11 -27.33 -14.66 -35.03
C MET A 11 -26.67 -13.29 -34.85
N VAL A 12 -27.19 -12.24 -35.48
CA VAL A 12 -26.72 -10.85 -35.28
C VAL A 12 -27.00 -10.34 -33.85
N LEU A 13 -28.19 -10.66 -33.33
CA LEU A 13 -28.52 -10.35 -31.94
C LEU A 13 -27.63 -11.10 -30.94
N LEU A 14 -27.33 -12.38 -31.19
CA LEU A 14 -26.42 -13.17 -30.35
C LEU A 14 -24.98 -12.63 -30.38
N MET A 15 -24.49 -12.19 -31.54
CA MET A 15 -23.16 -11.54 -31.66
C MET A 15 -23.11 -10.19 -30.97
N LEU A 16 -24.19 -9.42 -30.98
CA LEU A 16 -24.27 -8.13 -30.26
C LEU A 16 -24.28 -8.31 -28.73
N ILE A 17 -24.87 -9.39 -28.22
CA ILE A 17 -24.87 -9.73 -26.80
C ILE A 17 -23.50 -10.24 -26.35
N LEU A 18 -22.79 -11.01 -27.19
CA LEU A 18 -21.41 -11.44 -26.88
C LEU A 18 -20.40 -10.28 -26.88
N SER A 19 -20.59 -9.27 -27.73
CA SER A 19 -19.70 -8.10 -27.80
C SER A 19 -19.84 -7.16 -26.60
N ALA A 20 -20.97 -7.17 -25.89
CA ALA A 20 -21.21 -6.35 -24.71
C ALA A 20 -20.45 -6.84 -23.45
N GLN A 21 -19.87 -8.05 -23.49
CA GLN A 21 -19.10 -8.58 -22.36
C GLN A 21 -17.62 -8.12 -22.35
N PHE A 22 -17.14 -7.43 -23.37
CA PHE A 22 -15.75 -6.92 -23.39
C PHE A 22 -15.54 -5.57 -22.70
N ALA A 23 -16.54 -5.00 -22.07
CA ALA A 23 -16.55 -3.57 -21.78
C ALA A 23 -16.27 -3.16 -20.34
N LEU A 24 -15.72 -3.97 -19.46
CA LEU A 24 -15.32 -3.48 -18.11
C LEU A 24 -14.09 -4.21 -17.53
N ALA A 25 -13.07 -4.44 -18.32
CA ALA A 25 -11.77 -4.76 -17.75
C ALA A 25 -11.27 -3.52 -16.98
N GLN A 26 -11.37 -3.57 -15.67
CA GLN A 26 -10.93 -2.47 -14.81
C GLN A 26 -9.42 -2.27 -15.00
N SER A 27 -9.01 -1.05 -15.37
CA SER A 27 -7.59 -0.74 -15.56
C SER A 27 -6.85 -0.78 -14.22
N ALA A 28 -5.57 -1.10 -14.24
CA ALA A 28 -4.74 -1.10 -13.04
C ALA A 28 -4.74 0.28 -12.35
N THR A 29 -4.72 1.35 -13.13
CA THR A 29 -4.83 2.72 -12.63
C THR A 29 -6.16 2.96 -11.92
N SER A 30 -7.28 2.52 -12.51
CA SER A 30 -8.60 2.64 -11.89
C SER A 30 -8.70 1.86 -10.57
N VAL A 31 -8.06 0.69 -10.45
CA VAL A 31 -7.99 -0.05 -9.19
C VAL A 31 -7.24 0.74 -8.14
N LEU A 32 -6.09 1.31 -8.49
CA LEU A 32 -5.28 2.13 -7.58
C LEU A 32 -6.00 3.43 -7.18
N ASP A 33 -6.68 4.10 -8.12
CA ASP A 33 -7.46 5.31 -7.83
C ASP A 33 -8.56 5.01 -6.80
N LYS A 34 -9.29 3.91 -6.97
CA LYS A 34 -10.31 3.48 -6.00
C LYS A 34 -9.72 3.08 -4.65
N THR A 35 -8.56 2.42 -4.64
CA THR A 35 -7.84 2.10 -3.40
C THR A 35 -7.47 3.38 -2.66
N ALA A 36 -6.96 4.39 -3.39
CA ALA A 36 -6.64 5.70 -2.88
C ALA A 36 -7.83 6.43 -2.28
N GLU A 37 -8.94 6.45 -3.03
CA GLU A 37 -10.19 7.07 -2.60
C GLU A 37 -10.71 6.43 -1.31
N LYS A 38 -10.77 5.09 -1.26
CA LYS A 38 -11.19 4.35 -0.07
C LYS A 38 -10.28 4.62 1.13
N PHE A 39 -8.98 4.70 0.91
CA PHE A 39 -8.04 5.04 1.97
C PHE A 39 -8.23 6.47 2.49
N LYS A 40 -8.36 7.46 1.60
CA LYS A 40 -8.59 8.86 1.98
C LYS A 40 -9.90 9.03 2.75
N ALA A 41 -10.94 8.28 2.37
CA ALA A 41 -12.24 8.30 3.05
C ALA A 41 -12.25 7.51 4.37
N ALA A 42 -11.23 6.70 4.64
CA ALA A 42 -11.23 5.78 5.78
C ALA A 42 -10.95 6.46 7.15
N GLY A 43 -10.64 7.76 7.17
CA GLY A 43 -10.24 8.44 8.41
C GLY A 43 -8.92 7.87 8.96
N GLY A 44 -8.93 7.45 10.24
CA GLY A 44 -7.81 6.71 10.81
C GLY A 44 -7.86 5.23 10.43
N VAL A 45 -6.71 4.66 10.12
CA VAL A 45 -6.52 3.25 9.76
C VAL A 45 -5.55 2.58 10.71
N LYS A 46 -5.87 1.37 11.17
CA LYS A 46 -4.95 0.47 11.87
C LYS A 46 -4.89 -0.85 11.12
N ALA A 47 -3.70 -1.29 10.76
CA ALA A 47 -3.50 -2.59 10.15
C ALA A 47 -2.41 -3.38 10.89
N SER A 48 -2.63 -4.67 11.09
CA SER A 48 -1.57 -5.60 11.48
C SER A 48 -1.04 -6.30 10.24
N PHE A 49 0.24 -6.59 10.22
CA PHE A 49 0.89 -7.23 9.08
C PHE A 49 1.96 -8.22 9.54
N THR A 50 2.32 -9.11 8.63
CA THR A 50 3.52 -9.93 8.72
C THR A 50 4.42 -9.55 7.55
N MET A 51 5.68 -9.30 7.82
CA MET A 51 6.70 -8.92 6.84
C MET A 51 7.79 -9.98 6.81
N ASP A 52 8.25 -10.35 5.61
CA ASP A 52 9.44 -11.15 5.39
C ASP A 52 10.42 -10.35 4.53
N ALA A 53 11.58 -10.06 5.11
CA ALA A 53 12.70 -9.34 4.49
C ALA A 53 13.92 -10.24 4.25
N GLY A 54 13.74 -11.57 4.29
CA GLY A 54 14.82 -12.55 4.10
C GLY A 54 15.53 -12.99 5.40
N ALA A 55 15.29 -12.31 6.53
CA ALA A 55 15.82 -12.69 7.84
C ALA A 55 14.80 -13.48 8.70
N GLY A 56 13.69 -13.88 8.08
CA GLY A 56 12.55 -14.52 8.72
C GLY A 56 11.38 -13.57 8.92
N PRO A 57 10.19 -14.12 9.26
CA PRO A 57 8.98 -13.33 9.39
C PRO A 57 8.97 -12.48 10.65
N SER A 58 8.65 -11.21 10.49
CA SER A 58 8.38 -10.26 11.58
C SER A 58 6.93 -9.80 11.51
N SER A 59 6.32 -9.54 12.66
CA SER A 59 4.96 -9.01 12.73
C SER A 59 4.97 -7.57 13.20
N GLY A 60 4.05 -6.77 12.68
CA GLY A 60 3.95 -5.36 13.04
C GLY A 60 2.54 -4.81 12.98
N VAL A 61 2.42 -3.58 13.45
CA VAL A 61 1.20 -2.78 13.40
C VAL A 61 1.54 -1.43 12.81
N ILE A 62 0.72 -0.98 11.86
CA ILE A 62 0.76 0.38 11.35
C ILE A 62 -0.54 1.11 11.74
N LYS A 63 -0.42 2.37 12.17
CA LYS A 63 -1.53 3.30 12.32
C LYS A 63 -1.30 4.49 11.41
N LEU A 64 -2.34 4.95 10.76
CA LEU A 64 -2.30 6.01 9.76
C LEU A 64 -3.47 6.97 9.97
N GLN A 65 -3.22 8.26 9.86
CA GLN A 65 -4.27 9.29 9.83
C GLN A 65 -3.79 10.51 9.03
N GLY A 66 -4.42 10.76 7.89
CA GLY A 66 -3.92 11.76 6.95
C GLY A 66 -2.53 11.40 6.43
N ASN A 67 -1.56 12.31 6.63
CA ASN A 67 -0.16 12.08 6.27
C ASN A 67 0.69 11.53 7.43
N LYS A 68 0.10 11.33 8.62
CA LYS A 68 0.79 10.86 9.83
C LYS A 68 0.73 9.35 9.93
N PHE A 69 1.77 8.74 10.51
CA PHE A 69 1.76 7.31 10.76
C PHE A 69 2.64 6.90 11.94
N THR A 70 2.35 5.73 12.48
CA THR A 70 3.28 4.96 13.32
C THR A 70 3.43 3.56 12.76
N ILE A 71 4.62 3.02 12.84
CA ILE A 71 4.92 1.62 12.52
C ILE A 71 5.62 1.02 13.72
N ASP A 72 5.12 -0.12 14.20
CA ASP A 72 5.73 -0.88 15.27
C ASP A 72 5.98 -2.31 14.77
N ILE A 73 7.25 -2.72 14.73
CA ILE A 73 7.68 -4.06 14.31
C ILE A 73 8.19 -4.80 15.55
N GLY A 74 7.27 -5.49 16.23
CA GLY A 74 7.57 -6.32 17.38
C GLY A 74 8.21 -5.58 18.56
N GLY A 75 8.05 -4.26 18.64
CA GLY A 75 8.69 -3.41 19.67
C GLY A 75 10.19 -3.24 19.50
N THR A 76 10.81 -3.87 18.50
CA THR A 76 12.26 -3.77 18.23
C THR A 76 12.61 -2.57 17.34
N TYR A 77 11.71 -2.24 16.43
CA TYR A 77 11.81 -1.05 15.58
C TYR A 77 10.48 -0.32 15.58
N VAL A 78 10.48 0.93 16.02
CA VAL A 78 9.27 1.76 16.06
C VAL A 78 9.53 3.09 15.37
N VAL A 79 8.60 3.50 14.52
CA VAL A 79 8.64 4.79 13.82
C VAL A 79 7.40 5.57 14.16
N TRP A 80 7.57 6.85 14.47
CA TRP A 80 6.51 7.86 14.55
C TRP A 80 6.77 8.91 13.48
N PHE A 81 5.75 9.37 12.81
CA PHE A 81 5.79 10.47 11.85
C PHE A 81 4.57 11.35 12.04
N ASP A 82 4.78 12.60 12.40
CA ASP A 82 3.70 13.56 12.68
C ASP A 82 3.25 14.39 11.46
N GLY A 83 3.85 14.08 10.30
CA GLY A 83 3.62 14.81 9.04
C GLY A 83 4.76 15.75 8.67
N LYS A 84 5.74 15.95 9.56
CA LYS A 84 6.94 16.78 9.36
C LYS A 84 8.18 16.07 9.89
N ASP A 85 8.21 15.79 11.19
CA ASP A 85 9.32 15.15 11.88
C ASP A 85 9.08 13.64 11.98
N MET A 86 10.15 12.87 11.87
CA MET A 86 10.13 11.42 12.01
C MET A 86 11.08 11.00 13.13
N TRP A 87 10.58 10.19 14.04
CA TRP A 87 11.33 9.54 15.11
C TRP A 87 11.45 8.06 14.78
N SER A 88 12.68 7.53 14.78
CA SER A 88 12.96 6.12 14.55
C SER A 88 13.70 5.55 15.74
N TYR A 89 13.04 4.64 16.47
CA TYR A 89 13.59 3.92 17.59
C TYR A 89 14.07 2.55 17.15
N LEU A 90 15.30 2.23 17.47
CA LEU A 90 15.88 0.90 17.34
C LEU A 90 16.26 0.39 18.73
N LYS A 91 15.57 -0.63 19.22
CA LYS A 91 15.71 -1.15 20.58
C LYS A 91 17.12 -1.61 20.91
N ASP A 92 17.79 -2.27 19.95
CA ASP A 92 19.11 -2.83 20.16
C ASP A 92 20.18 -1.76 20.44
N ASN A 93 19.96 -0.54 19.96
CA ASN A 93 20.88 0.59 20.20
C ASN A 93 20.42 1.47 21.37
N ASP A 94 19.17 1.29 21.84
CA ASP A 94 18.49 2.17 22.81
C ASP A 94 18.52 3.65 22.43
N GLU A 95 18.37 3.92 21.11
CA GLU A 95 18.46 5.25 20.50
C GLU A 95 17.20 5.60 19.72
N VAL A 96 16.84 6.89 19.76
CA VAL A 96 15.84 7.49 18.87
C VAL A 96 16.48 8.56 18.00
N ASN A 97 16.45 8.36 16.70
CA ASN A 97 16.89 9.35 15.73
C ASN A 97 15.72 10.23 15.29
N ILE A 98 15.90 11.55 15.26
CA ILE A 98 14.93 12.52 14.74
C ILE A 98 15.43 13.00 13.37
N THR A 99 14.57 12.90 12.36
CA THR A 99 14.89 13.32 10.99
C THR A 99 13.74 14.06 10.34
N ASN A 100 14.03 14.79 9.25
CA ASN A 100 13.03 15.33 8.32
C ASN A 100 13.06 14.49 7.04
N PRO A 101 12.23 13.44 6.93
CA PRO A 101 12.31 12.53 5.81
C PRO A 101 11.82 13.17 4.51
N THR A 102 12.46 12.81 3.41
CA THR A 102 12.00 13.15 2.07
C THR A 102 10.72 12.37 1.72
N LYS A 103 9.98 12.86 0.72
CA LYS A 103 8.80 12.14 0.22
C LYS A 103 9.12 10.72 -0.23
N SER A 104 10.31 10.48 -0.76
CA SER A 104 10.77 9.16 -1.20
C SER A 104 11.01 8.21 -0.01
N GLU A 105 11.54 8.72 1.09
CA GLU A 105 11.74 7.93 2.32
C GLU A 105 10.42 7.59 3.01
N ILE A 106 9.50 8.57 3.11
CA ILE A 106 8.14 8.34 3.61
C ILE A 106 7.45 7.25 2.79
N ALA A 107 7.60 7.28 1.47
CA ALA A 107 6.96 6.32 0.58
C ALA A 107 7.46 4.88 0.77
N LYS A 108 8.69 4.69 1.19
CA LYS A 108 9.24 3.35 1.50
C LYS A 108 8.64 2.76 2.78
N MET A 109 8.23 3.60 3.71
CA MET A 109 7.69 3.20 5.01
C MET A 109 6.17 3.14 5.01
N ASN A 110 5.53 4.09 4.33
CA ASN A 110 4.08 4.16 4.26
C ASN A 110 3.58 3.50 2.97
N PRO A 111 3.01 2.29 3.03
CA PRO A 111 2.48 1.61 1.84
C PRO A 111 1.37 2.38 1.12
N TYR A 112 0.75 3.35 1.77
CA TYR A 112 -0.25 4.22 1.14
C TYR A 112 0.35 5.43 0.41
N ALA A 113 1.62 5.76 0.66
CA ALA A 113 2.31 6.75 -0.16
C ALA A 113 2.48 6.29 -1.62
N PHE A 114 2.38 4.98 -1.91
CA PHE A 114 2.29 4.47 -3.28
C PHE A 114 1.12 5.04 -4.06
N VAL A 115 0.05 5.36 -3.36
CA VAL A 115 -1.16 5.93 -3.93
C VAL A 115 -0.91 7.26 -4.68
N ASP A 116 0.10 8.01 -4.28
CA ASP A 116 0.48 9.25 -4.96
C ASP A 116 1.67 9.07 -5.91
N LEU A 117 2.53 8.06 -5.66
CA LEU A 117 3.75 7.82 -6.45
C LEU A 117 3.49 7.15 -7.80
N TYR A 118 2.50 6.24 -7.91
CA TYR A 118 2.27 5.52 -9.16
C TYR A 118 1.92 6.44 -10.32
N LYS A 119 1.34 7.62 -10.05
CA LYS A 119 0.92 8.56 -11.10
C LYS A 119 2.09 9.15 -11.89
N LYS A 120 3.28 9.25 -11.30
CA LYS A 120 4.41 9.99 -11.88
C LYS A 120 5.67 9.19 -12.13
N GLY A 121 5.88 8.09 -11.41
CA GLY A 121 7.18 7.40 -11.43
C GLY A 121 7.15 5.97 -11.90
N TYR A 122 5.96 5.41 -12.19
CA TYR A 122 5.81 3.99 -12.49
C TYR A 122 5.02 3.72 -13.76
N GLU A 123 5.37 2.64 -14.44
CA GLU A 123 4.48 1.94 -15.34
C GLU A 123 3.56 1.05 -14.51
N VAL A 124 2.24 1.10 -14.79
CA VAL A 124 1.23 0.36 -14.03
C VAL A 124 0.53 -0.62 -14.95
N LYS A 125 0.47 -1.90 -14.55
CA LYS A 125 -0.15 -2.99 -15.33
C LYS A 125 -0.98 -3.89 -14.42
N MET A 126 -2.04 -4.46 -14.97
CA MET A 126 -2.73 -5.58 -14.33
C MET A 126 -1.86 -6.81 -14.41
N GLY A 127 -1.74 -7.53 -13.29
CA GLY A 127 -1.17 -8.87 -13.22
C GLY A 127 -2.23 -9.96 -13.24
N LYS A 128 -1.89 -11.14 -12.70
CA LYS A 128 -2.79 -12.30 -12.62
C LYS A 128 -3.81 -12.15 -11.49
N SER A 129 -4.87 -11.40 -11.75
CA SER A 129 -5.98 -11.23 -10.81
C SER A 129 -6.74 -12.55 -10.61
N THR A 130 -7.32 -12.72 -9.42
CA THR A 130 -8.18 -13.87 -9.08
C THR A 130 -9.64 -13.43 -8.88
N ALA A 131 -10.51 -14.34 -8.48
CA ALA A 131 -11.87 -13.98 -8.08
C ALA A 131 -11.91 -13.05 -6.85
N LYS A 132 -10.90 -13.14 -5.95
CA LYS A 132 -10.87 -12.44 -4.66
C LYS A 132 -10.11 -11.11 -4.70
N TYR A 133 -9.09 -10.97 -5.55
CA TYR A 133 -8.25 -9.77 -5.60
C TYR A 133 -7.84 -9.38 -7.01
N TYR A 134 -7.54 -8.10 -7.17
CA TYR A 134 -6.78 -7.56 -8.29
C TYR A 134 -5.29 -7.69 -7.98
N GLU A 135 -4.50 -8.16 -8.94
CA GLU A 135 -3.06 -8.02 -8.90
C GLU A 135 -2.68 -6.80 -9.74
N VAL A 136 -2.02 -5.84 -9.12
CA VAL A 136 -1.49 -4.65 -9.81
C VAL A 136 0.03 -4.65 -9.68
N ILE A 137 0.70 -4.44 -10.80
CA ILE A 137 2.16 -4.43 -10.90
C ILE A 137 2.60 -3.02 -11.26
N LEU A 138 3.49 -2.46 -10.44
CA LEU A 138 4.14 -1.17 -10.68
C LEU A 138 5.62 -1.43 -10.95
N LYS A 139 6.14 -0.86 -12.02
CA LYS A 139 7.57 -0.90 -12.38
C LYS A 139 8.08 0.53 -12.48
N ALA A 140 9.14 0.85 -11.73
CA ALA A 140 9.74 2.17 -11.79
C ALA A 140 10.24 2.49 -13.19
N LYS A 141 9.98 3.69 -13.68
CA LYS A 141 10.50 4.20 -14.96
C LYS A 141 11.99 4.54 -14.83
N ASP A 142 12.38 5.03 -13.66
CA ASP A 142 13.76 5.34 -13.33
C ASP A 142 14.43 4.09 -12.72
N LYS A 143 15.46 3.58 -13.40
CA LYS A 143 16.25 2.43 -12.94
C LYS A 143 17.08 2.69 -11.68
N SER A 144 17.31 3.95 -11.34
CA SER A 144 18.00 4.36 -10.11
C SER A 144 17.05 4.38 -8.89
N SER A 145 15.74 4.22 -9.10
CA SER A 145 14.76 4.17 -8.01
C SER A 145 15.12 3.08 -7.01
N SER A 146 15.14 3.42 -5.75
CA SER A 146 15.37 2.46 -4.65
C SER A 146 14.22 1.44 -4.51
N LEU A 147 13.07 1.69 -5.14
CA LEU A 147 11.93 0.81 -5.19
C LEU A 147 11.57 0.57 -6.66
N GLN A 148 12.07 -0.54 -7.21
CA GLN A 148 11.95 -0.80 -8.64
C GLN A 148 10.68 -1.51 -9.04
N ASN A 149 10.26 -2.50 -8.26
CA ASN A 149 9.06 -3.28 -8.54
C ASN A 149 8.18 -3.34 -7.31
N VAL A 150 6.89 -3.12 -7.51
CA VAL A 150 5.86 -3.31 -6.50
C VAL A 150 4.74 -4.14 -7.08
N LYS A 151 4.34 -5.19 -6.38
CA LYS A 151 3.18 -5.99 -6.71
C LYS A 151 2.18 -5.86 -5.56
N LEU A 152 0.97 -5.47 -5.88
CA LEU A 152 -0.11 -5.29 -4.92
C LEU A 152 -1.20 -6.31 -5.18
N HIS A 153 -1.67 -6.98 -4.14
CA HIS A 153 -2.94 -7.68 -4.16
C HIS A 153 -3.98 -6.83 -3.43
N ILE A 154 -5.01 -6.45 -4.14
CA ILE A 154 -6.06 -5.53 -3.68
C ILE A 154 -7.39 -6.27 -3.69
N ASN A 155 -8.06 -6.32 -2.56
CA ASN A 155 -9.37 -6.98 -2.40
C ASN A 155 -10.39 -6.36 -3.36
N LYS A 156 -11.13 -7.20 -4.10
CA LYS A 156 -12.10 -6.74 -5.09
C LYS A 156 -13.36 -6.10 -4.51
N VAL A 157 -13.69 -6.43 -3.27
CA VAL A 157 -14.92 -5.96 -2.63
C VAL A 157 -14.73 -4.57 -2.01
N ASN A 158 -13.66 -4.41 -1.23
CA ASN A 158 -13.45 -3.20 -0.43
C ASN A 158 -12.23 -2.36 -0.83
N TYR A 159 -11.46 -2.80 -1.84
CA TYR A 159 -10.24 -2.15 -2.33
C TYR A 159 -9.13 -1.99 -1.29
N GLN A 160 -9.17 -2.79 -0.23
CA GLN A 160 -8.09 -2.82 0.77
C GLN A 160 -6.91 -3.65 0.27
N PRO A 161 -5.66 -3.27 0.60
CA PRO A 161 -4.50 -4.10 0.29
C PRO A 161 -4.54 -5.39 1.12
N ILE A 162 -4.18 -6.51 0.48
CA ILE A 162 -4.05 -7.83 1.12
C ILE A 162 -2.57 -8.19 1.24
N MET A 163 -1.80 -7.87 0.21
CA MET A 163 -0.37 -8.17 0.13
C MET A 163 0.34 -7.09 -0.66
N ILE A 164 1.54 -6.76 -0.21
CA ILE A 164 2.46 -5.85 -0.87
C ILE A 164 3.80 -6.58 -1.01
N ASP A 165 4.26 -6.75 -2.24
CA ASP A 165 5.55 -7.34 -2.54
C ASP A 165 6.41 -6.26 -3.20
N MET A 166 7.50 -5.89 -2.55
CA MET A 166 8.39 -4.82 -2.97
C MET A 166 9.77 -5.38 -3.23
N SER A 167 10.34 -5.09 -4.38
CA SER A 167 11.69 -5.55 -4.70
C SER A 167 12.52 -4.50 -5.40
N SER A 168 13.82 -4.56 -5.11
CA SER A 168 14.90 -3.83 -5.76
C SER A 168 16.05 -4.82 -6.01
N PRO A 169 17.13 -4.44 -6.70
CA PRO A 169 18.29 -5.33 -6.90
C PRO A 169 18.94 -5.85 -5.60
N LYS A 170 18.73 -5.13 -4.49
CA LYS A 170 19.39 -5.43 -3.20
C LYS A 170 18.44 -5.92 -2.12
N THR A 171 17.14 -5.72 -2.27
CA THR A 171 16.15 -6.00 -1.22
C THR A 171 14.87 -6.55 -1.81
N ALA A 172 14.27 -7.49 -1.09
CA ALA A 172 12.93 -7.98 -1.36
C ALA A 172 12.17 -8.03 -0.03
N ASN A 173 11.01 -7.39 0.01
CA ASN A 173 10.14 -7.36 1.20
C ASN A 173 8.74 -7.78 0.78
N LYS A 174 8.21 -8.78 1.46
CA LYS A 174 6.85 -9.23 1.28
C LYS A 174 6.03 -8.95 2.53
N ILE A 175 5.01 -8.14 2.40
CA ILE A 175 4.13 -7.72 3.49
C ILE A 175 2.75 -8.32 3.25
N LYS A 176 2.27 -9.13 4.19
CA LYS A 176 0.91 -9.66 4.22
C LYS A 176 0.10 -8.88 5.24
N ILE A 177 -1.04 -8.34 4.85
CA ILE A 177 -1.96 -7.65 5.74
C ILE A 177 -2.85 -8.71 6.42
N ASN A 178 -2.80 -8.76 7.74
CA ASN A 178 -3.53 -9.74 8.55
C ASN A 178 -4.86 -9.18 9.06
N SER A 179 -4.90 -7.89 9.42
CA SER A 179 -6.12 -7.18 9.81
C SER A 179 -6.12 -5.75 9.29
N TYR A 180 -7.30 -5.19 9.10
CA TYR A 180 -7.48 -3.84 8.58
C TYR A 180 -8.73 -3.21 9.20
N GLN A 181 -8.54 -2.13 9.97
CA GLN A 181 -9.58 -1.38 10.65
C GLN A 181 -9.59 0.06 10.12
N THR A 182 -10.76 0.61 9.89
CA THR A 182 -10.98 1.97 9.38
C THR A 182 -11.87 2.79 10.29
N ASN A 183 -12.05 4.06 9.97
CA ASN A 183 -12.89 5.00 10.72
C ASN A 183 -12.45 5.16 12.18
N LEU A 184 -11.15 5.01 12.43
CA LEU A 184 -10.57 5.26 13.72
C LEU A 184 -10.24 6.75 13.85
N ASN A 185 -10.28 7.25 15.09
CA ASN A 185 -9.82 8.59 15.42
C ASN A 185 -8.68 8.45 16.43
N PHE A 186 -7.46 8.76 16.00
CA PHE A 186 -6.30 8.69 16.87
C PHE A 186 -6.01 10.04 17.47
N ASP A 187 -5.62 10.04 18.75
CA ASP A 187 -5.06 11.22 19.37
C ASP A 187 -3.78 11.63 18.63
N PRO A 188 -3.53 12.95 18.39
CA PRO A 188 -2.33 13.42 17.73
C PRO A 188 -1.01 12.93 18.34
N SER A 189 -0.98 12.71 19.66
CA SER A 189 0.18 12.15 20.38
C SER A 189 0.55 10.72 19.94
N THR A 190 -0.38 9.99 19.29
CA THR A 190 -0.11 8.67 18.71
C THR A 190 1.02 8.70 17.69
N PHE A 191 1.23 9.82 17.01
CA PHE A 191 2.18 9.99 15.91
C PHE A 191 3.45 10.74 16.30
N VAL A 192 3.65 10.98 17.60
CA VAL A 192 4.79 11.70 18.17
C VAL A 192 5.51 10.81 19.15
N PHE A 193 6.84 10.82 19.11
CA PHE A 193 7.65 10.13 20.10
C PHE A 193 7.44 10.71 21.49
N ASN A 194 7.18 9.85 22.47
CA ASN A 194 7.00 10.26 23.86
C ASN A 194 8.22 9.86 24.71
N LYS A 195 9.14 10.80 24.95
CA LYS A 195 10.35 10.56 25.76
C LYS A 195 10.05 10.01 27.17
N LYS A 196 8.89 10.34 27.75
CA LYS A 196 8.52 9.83 29.09
C LYS A 196 8.27 8.32 29.10
N ALA A 197 7.84 7.75 27.96
CA ALA A 197 7.67 6.30 27.81
C ALA A 197 9.01 5.57 27.56
N TYR A 198 10.07 6.31 27.26
CA TYR A 198 11.41 5.81 26.95
C TYR A 198 12.46 6.59 27.71
N PRO A 199 12.51 6.51 29.05
CA PRO A 199 13.34 7.40 29.87
C PRO A 199 14.84 7.21 29.65
N SER A 200 15.32 6.00 29.38
CA SER A 200 16.73 5.66 29.18
C SER A 200 17.25 5.97 27.77
N VAL A 201 16.35 6.05 26.79
CA VAL A 201 16.70 6.16 25.37
C VAL A 201 17.48 7.47 25.09
N GLU A 202 18.59 7.36 24.39
CA GLU A 202 19.29 8.51 23.82
C GLU A 202 18.51 9.08 22.63
N VAL A 203 18.40 10.41 22.56
CA VAL A 203 17.72 11.10 21.47
C VAL A 203 18.74 11.87 20.65
N ILE A 204 18.89 11.48 19.38
CA ILE A 204 19.84 12.05 18.43
C ILE A 204 19.06 12.88 17.41
N ASP A 205 19.24 14.18 17.41
CA ASP A 205 18.61 15.08 16.44
C ASP A 205 19.50 15.23 15.20
N LEU A 206 19.01 14.72 14.06
CA LEU A 206 19.69 14.72 12.77
C LEU A 206 19.01 15.64 11.73
N ARG A 207 18.13 16.54 12.16
CA ARG A 207 17.40 17.46 11.28
C ARG A 207 18.27 18.58 10.74
#